data_09c1ef3b529830b7a2e72067bb4a7183
#
_entry.id   09c1ef3b529830b7a2e72067bb4a7183
#
_cell.length_a   1.000
_cell.length_b   1.000
_cell.length_c   1.000
_cell.angle_alpha   90.00
_cell.angle_beta   90.00
_cell.angle_gamma   90.00
#
_symmetry.space_group_name_H-M   'P 1'
#
loop_
_entity.id
_entity.type
_entity.pdbx_description
1 polymer ?
#
loop_
_entity_poly.entity_id
_entity_poly.type
_entity_poly.pdbx_seq_one_letter_code
_entity_poly.pdbx_strand_id
1 'polypeptide(L)'
;MQQAVLDALGKEPDWVPIPREIIDDIRQQLHDGLTDIASRLTPENALWVSKHKLTTVHGCEANHLAGLHGFEWTLGNVKGTVLHKAVELGLNWRGVIVPADVVDEALAQLAHDERESAGPFIDNLPAGDRAQLRSSAIDLYTKFDECFPPLKAAWRPVLESSARYEMFEQRI
;
A
#
# COMPACT_ATOMS: atom_id res chain seq x y z
N MET A 1 14.99 7.87 -18.43
CA MET A 1 14.39 6.84 -17.57
C MET A 1 12.88 7.01 -17.45
N GLN A 2 12.36 8.18 -17.06
CA GLN A 2 10.91 8.43 -16.90
C GLN A 2 10.09 8.13 -18.17
N GLN A 3 10.58 8.51 -19.36
CA GLN A 3 9.87 8.23 -20.62
C GLN A 3 9.77 6.73 -20.91
N ALA A 4 10.83 5.96 -20.60
CA ALA A 4 10.78 4.51 -20.76
C ALA A 4 9.76 3.84 -19.84
N VAL A 5 9.58 4.37 -18.62
CA VAL A 5 8.54 3.90 -17.70
C VAL A 5 7.15 4.22 -18.24
N LEU A 6 6.94 5.43 -18.76
CA LEU A 6 5.67 5.82 -19.39
C LEU A 6 5.33 4.96 -20.61
N ASP A 7 6.34 4.66 -21.42
CA ASP A 7 6.17 3.84 -22.62
C ASP A 7 5.87 2.36 -22.29
N ALA A 8 6.36 1.88 -21.15
CA ALA A 8 6.14 0.51 -20.66
C ALA A 8 4.85 0.34 -19.86
N LEU A 9 4.35 1.41 -19.22
CA LEU A 9 3.16 1.36 -18.38
C LEU A 9 1.91 0.96 -19.18
N GLY A 10 1.34 -0.19 -18.81
CA GLY A 10 0.13 -0.72 -19.43
C GLY A 10 0.33 -1.30 -20.84
N LYS A 11 1.59 -1.48 -21.26
CA LYS A 11 1.93 -2.06 -22.57
C LYS A 11 2.84 -3.28 -22.36
N GLU A 12 2.26 -4.39 -21.96
CA GLU A 12 2.90 -5.68 -22.16
C GLU A 12 2.64 -6.10 -23.61
N PRO A 13 3.67 -6.19 -24.49
CA PRO A 13 3.48 -6.46 -25.91
C PRO A 13 2.74 -7.77 -26.19
N ASP A 14 2.86 -8.73 -25.28
CA ASP A 14 2.31 -10.08 -25.41
C ASP A 14 1.16 -10.34 -24.42
N TRP A 15 0.58 -9.28 -23.80
CA TRP A 15 -0.52 -9.47 -22.89
C TRP A 15 -1.79 -9.90 -23.64
N VAL A 16 -2.24 -11.11 -23.35
CA VAL A 16 -3.51 -11.63 -23.84
C VAL A 16 -4.54 -11.54 -22.72
N PRO A 17 -5.68 -10.89 -22.93
CA PRO A 17 -6.74 -10.86 -21.93
C PRO A 17 -7.16 -12.27 -21.52
N ILE A 18 -7.31 -12.50 -20.22
CA ILE A 18 -7.85 -13.75 -19.71
C ILE A 18 -9.28 -13.90 -20.24
N PRO A 19 -9.63 -15.01 -20.91
CA PRO A 19 -10.98 -15.25 -21.40
C PRO A 19 -12.00 -15.11 -20.27
N ARG A 20 -13.15 -14.50 -20.59
CA ARG A 20 -14.19 -14.22 -19.60
C ARG A 20 -14.72 -15.49 -18.94
N GLU A 21 -14.78 -16.57 -19.70
CA GLU A 21 -15.22 -17.89 -19.24
C GLU A 21 -14.32 -18.42 -18.10
N ILE A 22 -13.01 -18.18 -18.19
CA ILE A 22 -12.07 -18.55 -17.12
C ILE A 22 -12.30 -17.69 -15.88
N ILE A 23 -12.55 -16.40 -16.07
CA ILE A 23 -12.82 -15.49 -14.94
C ILE A 23 -14.11 -15.91 -14.23
N ASP A 24 -15.16 -16.24 -15.00
CA ASP A 24 -16.44 -16.61 -14.46
C ASP A 24 -16.39 -17.99 -13.77
N ASP A 25 -15.60 -18.93 -14.31
CA ASP A 25 -15.35 -20.24 -13.68
C ASP A 25 -14.59 -20.09 -12.35
N ILE A 26 -13.52 -19.26 -12.32
CA ILE A 26 -12.78 -18.97 -11.07
C ILE A 26 -13.71 -18.32 -10.03
N ARG A 27 -14.56 -17.39 -10.43
CA ARG A 27 -15.53 -16.76 -9.52
C ARG A 27 -16.49 -17.78 -8.94
N GLN A 28 -17.00 -18.68 -9.77
CA GLN A 28 -17.92 -19.72 -9.33
C GLN A 28 -17.23 -20.67 -8.35
N GLN A 29 -16.03 -21.13 -8.66
CA GLN A 29 -15.25 -22.00 -7.76
C GLN A 29 -14.95 -21.33 -6.43
N LEU A 30 -14.58 -20.03 -6.43
CA LEU A 30 -14.37 -19.26 -5.21
C LEU A 30 -15.67 -19.12 -4.41
N HIS A 31 -16.77 -18.81 -5.07
CA HIS A 31 -18.08 -18.69 -4.43
C HIS A 31 -18.46 -20.01 -3.73
N ASP A 32 -18.36 -21.12 -4.46
CA ASP A 32 -18.73 -22.43 -3.94
C ASP A 32 -17.81 -22.87 -2.79
N GLY A 33 -16.49 -22.65 -2.94
CA GLY A 33 -15.52 -23.00 -1.92
C GLY A 33 -15.61 -22.13 -0.67
N LEU A 34 -16.12 -20.91 -0.75
CA LEU A 34 -16.21 -19.98 0.37
C LEU A 34 -17.60 -19.95 1.03
N THR A 35 -18.61 -20.61 0.47
CA THR A 35 -19.99 -20.55 0.96
C THR A 35 -20.10 -20.96 2.44
N ASP A 36 -19.47 -22.05 2.82
CA ASP A 36 -19.49 -22.53 4.21
C ASP A 36 -18.77 -21.57 5.17
N ILE A 37 -17.73 -20.92 4.72
CA ILE A 37 -17.00 -19.92 5.50
C ILE A 37 -17.84 -18.66 5.62
N ALA A 38 -18.42 -18.19 4.52
CA ALA A 38 -19.23 -16.98 4.48
C ALA A 38 -20.46 -17.08 5.40
N SER A 39 -21.06 -18.26 5.53
CA SER A 39 -22.20 -18.49 6.43
C SER A 39 -21.89 -18.28 7.92
N ARG A 40 -20.62 -18.30 8.28
CA ARG A 40 -20.11 -18.12 9.68
C ARG A 40 -19.61 -16.72 9.97
N LEU A 41 -19.54 -15.85 8.95
CA LEU A 41 -19.07 -14.48 9.09
C LEU A 41 -20.23 -13.56 9.46
N THR A 42 -19.96 -12.62 10.34
CA THR A 42 -20.87 -11.53 10.72
C THR A 42 -20.15 -10.19 10.56
N PRO A 43 -20.85 -9.05 10.57
CA PRO A 43 -20.20 -7.73 10.57
C PRO A 43 -19.18 -7.56 11.69
N GLU A 44 -19.43 -8.19 12.86
CA GLU A 44 -18.54 -8.14 14.02
C GLU A 44 -17.37 -9.13 13.91
N ASN A 45 -17.51 -10.14 13.06
CA ASN A 45 -16.50 -11.17 12.81
C ASN A 45 -16.21 -11.29 11.32
N ALA A 46 -15.87 -10.18 10.70
CA ALA A 46 -15.55 -10.12 9.28
C ALA A 46 -14.16 -10.72 8.98
N LEU A 47 -14.08 -11.49 7.91
CA LEU A 47 -12.79 -12.01 7.43
C LEU A 47 -12.09 -10.95 6.57
N TRP A 48 -11.01 -10.40 7.09
CA TRP A 48 -10.17 -9.47 6.34
C TRP A 48 -9.10 -10.24 5.56
N VAL A 49 -9.24 -10.22 4.25
CA VAL A 49 -8.30 -10.89 3.33
C VAL A 49 -7.44 -9.85 2.63
N SER A 50 -6.13 -10.01 2.72
CA SER A 50 -5.17 -9.19 1.97
C SER A 50 -4.27 -10.07 1.10
N LYS A 51 -3.69 -9.49 0.05
CA LYS A 51 -2.70 -10.18 -0.78
C LYS A 51 -1.58 -10.78 0.07
N HIS A 52 -1.08 -10.04 1.04
CA HIS A 52 -0.01 -10.51 1.93
C HIS A 52 -0.44 -11.73 2.74
N LYS A 53 -1.64 -11.70 3.36
CA LYS A 53 -2.17 -12.84 4.09
C LYS A 53 -2.31 -14.08 3.21
N LEU A 54 -2.88 -13.92 2.01
CA LEU A 54 -3.03 -15.02 1.06
C LEU A 54 -1.67 -15.61 0.66
N THR A 55 -0.70 -14.76 0.33
CA THR A 55 0.66 -15.21 -0.04
C THR A 55 1.34 -15.93 1.13
N THR A 56 1.18 -15.43 2.35
CA THR A 56 1.79 -16.04 3.53
C THR A 56 1.17 -17.40 3.83
N VAL A 57 -0.16 -17.53 3.78
CA VAL A 57 -0.86 -18.82 3.98
C VAL A 57 -0.46 -19.81 2.89
N HIS A 58 -0.49 -19.40 1.62
CA HIS A 58 -0.10 -20.25 0.50
C HIS A 58 1.36 -20.72 0.59
N GLY A 59 2.26 -19.84 1.04
CA GLY A 59 3.66 -20.17 1.19
C GLY A 59 3.95 -21.10 2.37
N CYS A 60 3.35 -20.81 3.52
CA CYS A 60 3.51 -21.64 4.73
C CYS A 60 2.45 -21.27 5.78
N GLU A 61 1.50 -22.17 6.01
CA GLU A 61 0.45 -21.97 7.00
C GLU A 61 0.99 -21.78 8.43
N ALA A 62 2.03 -22.53 8.81
CA ALA A 62 2.67 -22.38 10.11
C ALA A 62 3.29 -20.98 10.29
N ASN A 63 3.88 -20.41 9.24
CA ASN A 63 4.40 -19.04 9.27
C ASN A 63 3.27 -18.02 9.40
N HIS A 64 2.13 -18.25 8.75
CA HIS A 64 0.95 -17.41 8.91
C HIS A 64 0.45 -17.45 10.36
N LEU A 65 0.31 -18.64 10.95
CA LEU A 65 -0.14 -18.81 12.33
C LEU A 65 0.84 -18.16 13.32
N ALA A 66 2.15 -18.29 13.09
CA ALA A 66 3.16 -17.61 13.90
C ALA A 66 3.04 -16.09 13.84
N GLY A 67 2.69 -15.54 12.65
CA GLY A 67 2.46 -14.11 12.44
C GLY A 67 1.21 -13.54 13.11
N LEU A 68 0.29 -14.39 13.60
CA LEU A 68 -0.89 -13.94 14.35
C LEU A 68 -0.57 -13.47 15.79
N HIS A 69 0.65 -13.71 16.28
CA HIS A 69 1.07 -13.33 17.63
C HIS A 69 1.28 -11.83 17.87
N GLY A 70 0.88 -11.00 16.93
CA GLY A 70 0.89 -9.55 17.02
C GLY A 70 1.86 -8.92 16.02
N PHE A 71 1.48 -7.75 15.55
CA PHE A 71 2.32 -6.92 14.70
C PHE A 71 3.19 -6.03 15.58
N GLU A 72 4.50 -6.12 15.43
CA GLU A 72 5.44 -5.23 16.09
C GLU A 72 6.07 -4.28 15.08
N TRP A 73 6.10 -3.02 15.44
CA TRP A 73 6.78 -2.01 14.66
C TRP A 73 8.30 -2.17 14.74
N THR A 74 8.95 -2.09 13.59
CA THR A 74 10.41 -2.04 13.46
C THR A 74 10.79 -0.84 12.59
N LEU A 75 12.04 -0.41 12.63
CA LEU A 75 12.53 0.64 11.73
C LEU A 75 12.33 0.27 10.25
N GLY A 76 12.39 -1.03 9.92
CA GLY A 76 12.20 -1.51 8.57
C GLY A 76 10.79 -1.30 8.04
N ASN A 77 9.78 -1.73 8.81
CA ASN A 77 8.38 -1.64 8.37
C ASN A 77 7.83 -0.21 8.49
N VAL A 78 8.17 0.53 9.55
CA VAL A 78 7.74 1.93 9.68
C VAL A 78 8.33 2.82 8.58
N LYS A 79 9.54 2.55 8.12
CA LYS A 79 10.13 3.24 6.97
C LYS A 79 9.28 3.08 5.71
N GLY A 80 8.77 1.87 5.46
CA GLY A 80 7.84 1.61 4.36
C GLY A 80 6.56 2.45 4.50
N THR A 81 5.97 2.49 5.68
CA THR A 81 4.76 3.29 5.96
C THR A 81 5.00 4.78 5.72
N VAL A 82 6.13 5.33 6.22
CA VAL A 82 6.51 6.74 5.97
C VAL A 82 6.69 7.01 4.48
N LEU A 83 7.34 6.10 3.74
CA LEU A 83 7.50 6.25 2.30
C LEU A 83 6.16 6.25 1.56
N HIS A 84 5.25 5.32 1.87
CA HIS A 84 3.92 5.27 1.27
C HIS A 84 3.15 6.56 1.53
N LYS A 85 3.20 7.07 2.76
CA LYS A 85 2.56 8.34 3.11
C LYS A 85 3.18 9.53 2.38
N ALA A 86 4.50 9.56 2.26
CA ALA A 86 5.21 10.60 1.51
C ALA A 86 4.84 10.57 0.01
N VAL A 87 4.74 9.38 -0.59
CA VAL A 87 4.28 9.24 -1.98
C VAL A 87 2.84 9.73 -2.14
N GLU A 88 1.93 9.35 -1.26
CA GLU A 88 0.54 9.83 -1.25
C GLU A 88 0.48 11.37 -1.21
N LEU A 89 1.22 11.98 -0.29
CA LEU A 89 1.31 13.44 -0.16
C LEU A 89 1.92 14.10 -1.39
N GLY A 90 3.00 13.54 -1.93
CA GLY A 90 3.68 14.05 -3.10
C GLY A 90 2.81 14.06 -4.35
N LEU A 91 1.91 13.09 -4.51
CA LEU A 91 0.94 13.05 -5.61
C LEU A 91 -0.02 14.25 -5.60
N ASN A 92 -0.31 14.78 -4.42
CA ASN A 92 -1.24 15.88 -4.20
C ASN A 92 -0.54 17.18 -3.78
N TRP A 93 0.79 17.19 -3.77
CA TRP A 93 1.58 18.34 -3.32
C TRP A 93 1.36 19.56 -4.21
N ARG A 94 1.17 20.72 -3.57
CA ARG A 94 1.01 21.98 -4.28
C ARG A 94 2.33 22.73 -4.29
N GLY A 95 2.83 23.01 -5.47
CA GLY A 95 4.08 23.77 -5.66
C GLY A 95 5.28 22.86 -5.97
N VAL A 96 6.46 23.36 -5.67
CA VAL A 96 7.71 22.61 -5.90
C VAL A 96 7.85 21.51 -4.86
N ILE A 97 8.09 20.30 -5.32
CA ILE A 97 8.34 19.16 -4.42
C ILE A 97 9.77 19.25 -3.90
N VAL A 98 9.90 19.34 -2.58
CA VAL A 98 11.16 19.17 -1.86
C VAL A 98 11.04 17.88 -1.04
N PRO A 99 11.81 16.83 -1.35
CA PRO A 99 11.67 15.52 -0.71
C PRO A 99 11.69 15.57 0.82
N ALA A 100 12.51 16.42 1.40
CA ALA A 100 12.58 16.58 2.84
C ALA A 100 11.27 17.11 3.44
N ASP A 101 10.65 18.11 2.79
CA ASP A 101 9.40 18.71 3.29
C ASP A 101 8.24 17.71 3.21
N VAL A 102 8.18 16.92 2.13
CA VAL A 102 7.15 15.88 1.95
C VAL A 102 7.29 14.78 3.00
N VAL A 103 8.53 14.36 3.29
CA VAL A 103 8.79 13.33 4.32
C VAL A 103 8.51 13.86 5.71
N ASP A 104 8.85 15.12 6.00
CA ASP A 104 8.56 15.73 7.30
C ASP A 104 7.06 15.85 7.54
N GLU A 105 6.29 16.23 6.50
CA GLU A 105 4.83 16.25 6.56
C GLU A 105 4.25 14.83 6.74
N ALA A 106 4.80 13.84 6.05
CA ALA A 106 4.38 12.45 6.21
C ALA A 106 4.59 11.95 7.65
N LEU A 107 5.74 12.25 8.24
CA LEU A 107 6.03 11.91 9.64
C LEU A 107 5.08 12.62 10.60
N ALA A 108 4.80 13.91 10.36
CA ALA A 108 3.86 14.69 11.18
C ALA A 108 2.43 14.13 11.09
N GLN A 109 1.95 13.79 9.90
CA GLN A 109 0.61 13.23 9.74
C GLN A 109 0.48 11.85 10.38
N LEU A 110 1.48 10.96 10.22
CA LEU A 110 1.47 9.64 10.87
C LEU A 110 1.50 9.73 12.39
N ALA A 111 2.21 10.72 12.95
CA ALA A 111 2.23 10.95 14.39
C ALA A 111 0.86 11.39 14.95
N HIS A 112 0.02 12.04 14.13
CA HIS A 112 -1.30 12.55 14.53
C HIS A 112 -2.46 11.64 14.11
N ASP A 113 -2.21 10.59 13.32
CA ASP A 113 -3.26 9.68 12.88
C ASP A 113 -3.56 8.63 13.96
N GLU A 114 -4.68 8.80 14.65
CA GLU A 114 -5.14 7.86 15.69
C GLU A 114 -5.46 6.46 15.16
N ARG A 115 -5.65 6.31 13.84
CA ARG A 115 -5.94 5.03 13.19
C ARG A 115 -4.66 4.24 12.91
N GLU A 116 -3.53 4.93 12.82
CA GLU A 116 -2.23 4.34 12.51
C GLU A 116 -1.44 4.12 13.79
N SER A 117 -1.18 2.87 14.13
CA SER A 117 -0.35 2.53 15.30
C SER A 117 1.14 2.89 15.13
N ALA A 118 1.53 3.43 13.97
CA ALA A 118 2.89 3.87 13.68
C ALA A 118 3.30 5.13 14.46
N GLY A 119 2.36 6.05 14.71
CA GLY A 119 2.63 7.31 15.37
C GLY A 119 3.31 7.16 16.73
N PRO A 120 2.73 6.42 17.68
CA PRO A 120 3.34 6.17 18.99
C PRO A 120 4.72 5.50 18.89
N PHE A 121 4.95 4.62 17.91
CA PHE A 121 6.25 4.02 17.69
C PHE A 121 7.28 5.07 17.23
N ILE A 122 6.93 5.92 16.25
CA ILE A 122 7.79 6.99 15.75
C ILE A 122 8.15 7.97 16.85
N ASP A 123 7.18 8.34 17.69
CA ASP A 123 7.39 9.29 18.77
C ASP A 123 8.31 8.76 19.89
N ASN A 124 8.29 7.46 20.12
CA ASN A 124 9.15 6.81 21.11
C ASN A 124 10.52 6.41 20.57
N LEU A 125 10.83 6.64 19.28
CA LEU A 125 12.15 6.35 18.74
C LEU A 125 13.24 7.23 19.38
N PRO A 126 14.40 6.66 19.69
CA PRO A 126 15.60 7.43 20.02
C PRO A 126 15.91 8.46 18.92
N ALA A 127 16.47 9.59 19.28
CA ALA A 127 16.74 10.69 18.34
C ALA A 127 17.61 10.25 17.15
N GLY A 128 18.58 9.35 17.36
CA GLY A 128 19.41 8.77 16.30
C GLY A 128 18.59 7.95 15.31
N ASP A 129 17.72 7.07 15.81
CA ASP A 129 16.88 6.21 14.97
C ASP A 129 15.84 7.02 14.21
N ARG A 130 15.28 8.06 14.83
CA ARG A 130 14.36 9.00 14.15
C ARG A 130 15.08 9.75 13.02
N ALA A 131 16.30 10.22 13.25
CA ALA A 131 17.10 10.87 12.21
C ALA A 131 17.44 9.91 11.07
N GLN A 132 17.78 8.66 11.38
CA GLN A 132 18.03 7.62 10.39
C GLN A 132 16.77 7.27 9.59
N LEU A 133 15.63 7.13 10.25
CA LEU A 133 14.32 6.91 9.60
C LEU A 133 14.03 8.03 8.60
N ARG A 134 14.13 9.28 9.04
CA ARG A 134 13.92 10.47 8.22
C ARG A 134 14.84 10.48 7.00
N SER A 135 16.15 10.33 7.21
CA SER A 135 17.14 10.33 6.11
C SER A 135 16.87 9.23 5.11
N SER A 136 16.61 8.00 5.58
CA SER A 136 16.31 6.87 4.70
C SER A 136 15.02 7.06 3.92
N ALA A 137 14.01 7.68 4.50
CA ALA A 137 12.75 7.98 3.82
C ALA A 137 12.94 9.05 2.74
N ILE A 138 13.75 10.08 3.01
CA ILE A 138 14.11 11.11 2.02
C ILE A 138 14.83 10.48 0.83
N ASP A 139 15.82 9.62 1.07
CA ASP A 139 16.56 8.95 0.00
C ASP A 139 15.65 8.09 -0.88
N LEU A 140 14.74 7.35 -0.25
CA LEU A 140 13.79 6.50 -0.97
C LEU A 140 12.76 7.32 -1.75
N TYR A 141 12.25 8.40 -1.16
CA TYR A 141 11.31 9.28 -1.83
C TYR A 141 11.96 10.01 -3.02
N THR A 142 13.21 10.47 -2.86
CA THR A 142 13.98 11.07 -3.95
C THR A 142 14.13 10.09 -5.13
N LYS A 143 14.49 8.84 -4.84
CA LYS A 143 14.58 7.79 -5.88
C LYS A 143 13.24 7.53 -6.55
N PHE A 144 12.16 7.55 -5.78
CA PHE A 144 10.81 7.41 -6.34
C PHE A 144 10.51 8.57 -7.30
N ASP A 145 10.75 9.81 -6.87
CA ASP A 145 10.48 11.02 -7.67
C ASP A 145 11.35 11.08 -8.94
N GLU A 146 12.60 10.62 -8.86
CA GLU A 146 13.50 10.51 -10.02
C GLU A 146 13.09 9.42 -11.02
N CYS A 147 12.50 8.33 -10.54
CA CYS A 147 12.13 7.18 -11.36
C CYS A 147 10.75 7.33 -12.00
N PHE A 148 9.80 7.93 -11.28
CA PHE A 148 8.44 8.11 -11.77
C PHE A 148 8.25 9.49 -12.41
N PRO A 149 7.67 9.53 -13.61
CA PRO A 149 7.38 10.81 -14.25
C PRO A 149 6.32 11.57 -13.47
N PRO A 150 6.33 12.94 -13.55
CA PRO A 150 5.25 13.73 -13.00
C PRO A 150 3.92 13.23 -13.54
N LEU A 151 2.99 12.96 -12.65
CA LEU A 151 1.67 12.52 -13.03
C LEU A 151 0.96 13.58 -13.84
N LYS A 152 0.52 13.24 -15.05
CA LYS A 152 -0.34 14.11 -15.84
C LYS A 152 -1.65 14.34 -15.08
N ALA A 153 -2.24 15.51 -15.24
CA ALA A 153 -3.50 15.87 -14.60
C ALA A 153 -4.61 14.81 -14.83
N ALA A 154 -4.59 14.13 -16.00
CA ALA A 154 -5.50 13.03 -16.30
C ALA A 154 -5.27 11.75 -15.46
N TRP A 155 -4.09 11.58 -14.85
CA TRP A 155 -3.76 10.43 -14.01
C TRP A 155 -4.01 10.70 -12.52
N ARG A 156 -3.99 11.98 -12.12
CA ARG A 156 -4.27 12.36 -10.74
C ARG A 156 -5.56 11.73 -10.19
N PRO A 157 -6.70 11.79 -10.90
CA PRO A 157 -7.91 11.14 -10.42
C PRO A 157 -7.81 9.62 -10.32
N VAL A 158 -6.82 9.00 -10.99
CA VAL A 158 -6.59 7.54 -10.95
C VAL A 158 -5.77 7.15 -9.73
N LEU A 159 -4.98 8.08 -9.20
CA LEU A 159 -4.02 7.86 -8.11
C LEU A 159 -4.35 8.68 -6.86
N GLU A 160 -5.33 9.56 -6.91
CA GLU A 160 -5.91 10.19 -5.73
C GLU A 160 -6.66 9.16 -4.91
N SER A 161 -5.98 8.65 -3.97
CA SER A 161 -6.14 7.29 -3.55
C SER A 161 -7.25 7.06 -2.53
N SER A 162 -7.49 7.89 -1.55
CA SER A 162 -8.42 7.54 -0.48
C SER A 162 -9.87 7.41 -0.97
N ALA A 163 -10.40 8.40 -1.67
CA ALA A 163 -11.76 8.33 -2.22
C ALA A 163 -11.95 7.22 -3.27
N ARG A 164 -10.86 6.76 -3.88
CA ARG A 164 -10.88 5.72 -4.90
C ARG A 164 -10.72 4.32 -4.36
N TYR A 165 -9.96 4.11 -3.32
CA TYR A 165 -9.96 2.84 -2.60
C TYR A 165 -11.35 2.56 -2.02
N GLU A 166 -12.01 3.55 -1.44
CA GLU A 166 -13.41 3.43 -1.01
C GLU A 166 -14.36 3.08 -2.17
N MET A 167 -14.14 3.63 -3.37
CA MET A 167 -14.92 3.26 -4.57
C MET A 167 -14.59 1.86 -5.08
N PHE A 168 -13.37 1.37 -4.92
CA PHE A 168 -12.99 0.00 -5.27
C PHE A 168 -13.58 -1.01 -4.28
N GLU A 169 -13.54 -0.72 -3.00
CA GLU A 169 -14.15 -1.55 -1.95
C GLU A 169 -15.67 -1.66 -2.10
N GLN A 170 -16.32 -0.63 -2.62
CA GLN A 170 -17.77 -0.65 -2.88
C GLN A 170 -18.18 -1.36 -4.18
N ARG A 171 -17.24 -1.74 -5.04
CA ARG A 171 -17.53 -2.34 -6.35
C ARG A 171 -17.14 -3.82 -6.46
N ILE A 172 -16.52 -4.39 -5.47
CA ILE A 172 -16.26 -5.81 -5.34
C ILE A 172 -17.35 -6.45 -4.48
#